data_3d925d738dcce62904aa29d31545fc30
#
_entry.id   3d925d738dcce62904aa29d31545fc30
#
_cell.length_a   1.000
_cell.length_b   1.000
_cell.length_c   1.000
_cell.angle_alpha   90.00
_cell.angle_beta   90.00
_cell.angle_gamma   90.00
#
_symmetry.space_group_name_H-M   'P 1'
#
loop_
_entity.id
_entity.type
_entity.pdbx_description
1 polymer ?
#
loop_
_entity_poly.entity_id
_entity_poly.type
_entity_poly.pdbx_seq_one_letter_code
_entity_poly.pdbx_strand_id
1 'polypeptide(L)'
;MLFTLHRQKLRARKSDPNNTTSLGDRRHVLSQVIRSLSSPQQVYMPGASALLDEVDPSAISEAPETVKLWFPSQLPFGSREESCVSGLPHLELCLRLAQAYDSLDLIRRLHGVYHVLLTKNKVHVSSLQGTMTRMKSLFTNFSFKIDQAAAKYREARITLTCLDPNEQYSDWKDL
;
A
#
# COMPACT_ATOMS: atom_id res chain seq x y z
N MET A 1 -1.30 -2.19 1.73
CA MET A 1 -1.53 -3.49 2.38
C MET A 1 -2.32 -4.44 1.48
N LEU A 2 -3.43 -4.02 0.86
CA LEU A 2 -4.28 -4.81 -0.05
C LEU A 2 -3.51 -5.37 -1.28
N PHE A 3 -2.69 -4.55 -1.93
CA PHE A 3 -1.88 -4.95 -3.09
C PHE A 3 -0.86 -6.05 -2.77
N THR A 4 -0.32 -6.05 -1.57
CA THR A 4 0.65 -7.05 -1.09
C THR A 4 -0.01 -8.41 -0.91
N LEU A 5 -1.24 -8.44 -0.37
CA LEU A 5 -2.03 -9.66 -0.18
C LEU A 5 -2.48 -10.28 -1.51
N HIS A 6 -2.90 -9.45 -2.48
CA HIS A 6 -3.29 -9.94 -3.81
C HIS A 6 -2.11 -10.62 -4.54
N ARG A 7 -0.93 -10.02 -4.49
CA ARG A 7 0.29 -10.58 -5.09
C ARG A 7 0.80 -11.84 -4.36
N GLN A 8 0.59 -11.93 -3.04
CA GLN A 8 0.89 -13.13 -2.26
C GLN A 8 -0.09 -14.26 -2.56
N LYS A 9 -1.38 -13.96 -2.81
CA LYS A 9 -2.38 -14.92 -3.27
C LYS A 9 -2.00 -15.54 -4.61
N LEU A 10 -1.44 -14.76 -5.54
CA LEU A 10 -0.93 -15.25 -6.82
C LEU A 10 0.33 -16.12 -6.66
N ARG A 11 1.18 -15.86 -5.67
CA ARG A 11 2.35 -16.70 -5.34
C ARG A 11 1.99 -17.95 -4.57
N ALA A 12 1.01 -17.90 -3.66
CA ALA A 12 0.53 -19.05 -2.89
C ALA A 12 -0.12 -20.13 -3.77
N ARG A 13 -0.52 -19.81 -5.00
CA ARG A 13 -0.97 -20.81 -6.00
C ARG A 13 0.12 -21.80 -6.42
N LYS A 14 1.36 -21.60 -5.99
CA LYS A 14 2.53 -22.40 -6.42
C LYS A 14 3.19 -23.23 -5.31
N SER A 15 2.53 -23.56 -4.21
CA SER A 15 3.03 -24.48 -3.16
C SER A 15 3.04 -23.94 -1.73
N ASP A 16 2.75 -24.82 -0.86
CA ASP A 16 3.09 -24.98 0.55
C ASP A 16 1.90 -24.83 1.52
N PRO A 17 1.52 -25.93 2.24
CA PRO A 17 0.48 -25.89 3.26
C PRO A 17 0.77 -24.84 4.37
N ASN A 18 2.04 -24.58 4.68
CA ASN A 18 2.43 -23.53 5.63
C ASN A 18 2.08 -22.11 5.15
N ASN A 19 2.01 -21.89 3.84
CA ASN A 19 1.72 -20.58 3.28
C ASN A 19 0.20 -20.27 3.29
N THR A 20 -0.65 -21.27 3.30
CA THR A 20 -2.11 -21.10 3.39
C THR A 20 -2.54 -20.70 4.80
N THR A 21 -1.94 -21.25 5.84
CA THR A 21 -2.18 -20.87 7.24
C THR A 21 -1.77 -19.41 7.47
N SER A 22 -0.59 -19.01 7.00
CA SER A 22 -0.12 -17.62 7.08
C SER A 22 -0.99 -16.64 6.28
N LEU A 23 -1.64 -17.08 5.18
CA LEU A 23 -2.58 -16.24 4.42
C LEU A 23 -3.90 -16.05 5.17
N GLY A 24 -4.40 -17.10 5.80
CA GLY A 24 -5.59 -17.07 6.64
C GLY A 24 -5.43 -16.11 7.82
N ASP A 25 -4.32 -16.19 8.54
CA ASP A 25 -4.01 -15.30 9.67
C ASP A 25 -3.96 -13.83 9.23
N ARG A 26 -3.35 -13.55 8.08
CA ARG A 26 -3.28 -12.18 7.53
C ARG A 26 -4.64 -11.64 7.12
N ARG A 27 -5.52 -12.49 6.55
CA ARG A 27 -6.89 -12.12 6.24
C ARG A 27 -7.69 -11.83 7.49
N HIS A 28 -7.51 -12.64 8.53
CA HIS A 28 -8.17 -12.43 9.81
C HIS A 28 -7.79 -11.07 10.42
N VAL A 29 -6.49 -10.77 10.49
CA VAL A 29 -6.01 -9.47 10.96
C VAL A 29 -6.56 -8.32 10.11
N LEU A 30 -6.56 -8.47 8.77
CA LEU A 30 -7.10 -7.46 7.87
C LEU A 30 -8.60 -7.25 8.08
N SER A 31 -9.38 -8.32 8.28
CA SER A 31 -10.82 -8.25 8.60
C SER A 31 -11.08 -7.48 9.89
N GLN A 32 -10.26 -7.71 10.92
CA GLN A 32 -10.37 -6.98 12.19
C GLN A 32 -10.09 -5.49 11.99
N VAL A 33 -9.05 -5.15 11.23
CA VAL A 33 -8.70 -3.74 10.94
C VAL A 33 -9.82 -3.06 10.13
N ILE A 34 -10.40 -3.73 9.13
CA ILE A 34 -11.50 -3.19 8.33
C ILE A 34 -12.74 -2.93 9.22
N ARG A 35 -13.10 -3.89 10.08
CA ARG A 35 -14.23 -3.71 11.02
C ARG A 35 -13.98 -2.58 12.01
N SER A 36 -12.75 -2.41 12.48
CA SER A 36 -12.42 -1.30 13.40
C SER A 36 -12.48 0.08 12.73
N LEU A 37 -12.38 0.15 11.40
CA LEU A 37 -12.52 1.41 10.65
C LEU A 37 -13.96 1.87 10.47
N SER A 38 -14.92 0.96 10.45
CA SER A 38 -16.32 1.30 10.13
C SER A 38 -16.93 2.30 11.14
N SER A 39 -16.67 2.14 12.43
CA SER A 39 -17.17 3.07 13.45
C SER A 39 -16.57 4.48 13.34
N PRO A 40 -15.24 4.67 13.25
CA PRO A 40 -14.65 5.98 12.96
C PRO A 40 -15.13 6.58 11.63
N GLN A 41 -15.30 5.78 10.58
CA GLN A 41 -15.78 6.30 9.29
C GLN A 41 -17.17 6.93 9.39
N GLN A 42 -18.10 6.31 10.10
CA GLN A 42 -19.44 6.90 10.32
C GLN A 42 -19.38 8.24 11.06
N VAL A 43 -18.45 8.39 12.00
CA VAL A 43 -18.28 9.65 12.77
C VAL A 43 -17.61 10.73 11.92
N TYR A 44 -16.56 10.40 11.20
CA TYR A 44 -15.76 11.38 10.46
C TYR A 44 -16.23 11.63 9.04
N MET A 45 -17.06 10.74 8.49
CA MET A 45 -17.61 10.82 7.13
C MET A 45 -19.13 10.56 7.12
N PRO A 46 -19.94 11.37 7.83
CA PRO A 46 -21.37 11.12 7.97
C PRO A 46 -22.11 11.16 6.62
N GLY A 47 -21.68 12.01 5.67
CA GLY A 47 -22.29 12.08 4.35
C GLY A 47 -21.96 10.90 3.43
N ALA A 48 -21.01 10.05 3.82
CA ALA A 48 -20.66 8.85 3.09
C ALA A 48 -21.36 7.58 3.63
N SER A 49 -22.28 7.70 4.60
CA SER A 49 -22.94 6.56 5.25
C SER A 49 -23.58 5.59 4.26
N ALA A 50 -24.29 6.10 3.25
CA ALA A 50 -24.91 5.27 2.22
C ALA A 50 -23.91 4.42 1.44
N LEU A 51 -22.70 4.94 1.20
CA LEU A 51 -21.60 4.21 0.53
C LEU A 51 -20.92 3.20 1.46
N LEU A 52 -20.94 3.45 2.76
CA LEU A 52 -20.39 2.56 3.78
C LEU A 52 -21.32 1.38 4.03
N ASP A 53 -22.64 1.58 3.95
CA ASP A 53 -23.66 0.55 4.13
C ASP A 53 -23.71 -0.46 2.95
N GLU A 54 -23.17 -0.12 1.78
CA GLU A 54 -23.01 -1.04 0.65
C GLU A 54 -21.95 -2.12 0.86
N VAL A 55 -21.14 -2.04 1.91
CA VAL A 55 -20.10 -3.03 2.18
C VAL A 55 -20.71 -4.30 2.76
N ASP A 56 -20.72 -5.38 1.97
CA ASP A 56 -21.21 -6.67 2.40
C ASP A 56 -20.38 -7.24 3.57
N PRO A 57 -20.99 -7.48 4.76
CA PRO A 57 -20.28 -8.05 5.90
C PRO A 57 -19.67 -9.44 5.62
N SER A 58 -20.24 -10.21 4.71
CA SER A 58 -19.71 -11.51 4.32
C SER A 58 -18.39 -11.38 3.56
N ALA A 59 -18.27 -10.41 2.68
CA ALA A 59 -17.04 -10.11 1.94
C ALA A 59 -15.88 -9.75 2.86
N ILE A 60 -16.14 -9.06 3.97
CA ILE A 60 -15.10 -8.73 4.97
C ILE A 60 -14.52 -10.00 5.61
N SER A 61 -15.33 -11.05 5.76
CA SER A 61 -14.90 -12.30 6.39
C SER A 61 -14.19 -13.24 5.41
N GLU A 62 -14.69 -13.35 4.19
CA GLU A 62 -14.22 -14.32 3.19
C GLU A 62 -13.02 -13.81 2.38
N ALA A 63 -13.09 -12.56 1.92
CA ALA A 63 -12.09 -11.95 1.04
C ALA A 63 -11.85 -10.47 1.39
N PRO A 64 -11.31 -10.15 2.57
CA PRO A 64 -11.13 -8.77 3.03
C PRO A 64 -10.26 -7.94 2.09
N GLU A 65 -9.43 -8.57 1.27
CA GLU A 65 -8.64 -7.89 0.24
C GLU A 65 -9.44 -7.31 -0.92
N THR A 66 -10.71 -7.70 -1.08
CA THR A 66 -11.59 -7.20 -2.14
C THR A 66 -12.50 -6.06 -1.66
N VAL A 67 -12.57 -5.84 -0.36
CA VAL A 67 -13.41 -4.81 0.23
C VAL A 67 -12.92 -3.43 -0.16
N LYS A 68 -13.81 -2.61 -0.72
CA LYS A 68 -13.52 -1.22 -1.04
C LYS A 68 -13.57 -0.39 0.25
N LEU A 69 -12.48 0.29 0.53
CA LEU A 69 -12.41 1.25 1.64
C LEU A 69 -12.64 2.65 1.10
N TRP A 70 -13.51 3.39 1.75
CA TRP A 70 -13.82 4.76 1.38
C TRP A 70 -12.97 5.74 2.17
N PHE A 71 -12.33 6.66 1.46
CA PHE A 71 -11.55 7.77 2.01
C PHE A 71 -12.03 9.09 1.40
N PRO A 72 -11.75 10.24 2.00
CA PRO A 72 -12.10 11.53 1.42
C PRO A 72 -11.67 11.71 -0.04
N SER A 73 -10.51 11.20 -0.39
CA SER A 73 -9.97 11.23 -1.77
C SER A 73 -10.81 10.48 -2.80
N GLN A 74 -11.65 9.54 -2.37
CA GLN A 74 -12.50 8.73 -3.25
C GLN A 74 -13.90 9.33 -3.44
N LEU A 75 -14.25 10.34 -2.65
CA LEU A 75 -15.47 11.09 -2.81
C LEU A 75 -15.33 12.14 -3.92
N PRO A 76 -16.43 12.46 -4.64
CA PRO A 76 -16.43 13.55 -5.59
C PRO A 76 -15.98 14.86 -4.94
N PHE A 77 -15.19 15.66 -5.65
CA PHE A 77 -14.61 16.88 -5.09
C PHE A 77 -15.67 17.84 -4.51
N GLY A 78 -16.79 18.04 -5.22
CA GLY A 78 -17.84 18.97 -4.80
C GLY A 78 -18.62 18.54 -3.56
N SER A 79 -18.72 17.24 -3.26
CA SER A 79 -19.44 16.72 -2.10
C SER A 79 -18.53 16.36 -0.92
N ARG A 80 -17.22 16.45 -1.10
CA ARG A 80 -16.22 15.99 -0.13
C ARG A 80 -16.29 16.75 1.19
N GLU A 81 -16.38 18.08 1.13
CA GLU A 81 -16.45 18.93 2.32
C GLU A 81 -17.76 18.77 3.09
N GLU A 82 -18.87 18.52 2.40
CA GLU A 82 -20.17 18.27 3.01
C GLU A 82 -20.26 16.87 3.63
N SER A 83 -19.56 15.90 3.01
CA SER A 83 -19.59 14.51 3.44
C SER A 83 -18.62 14.17 4.56
N CYS A 84 -17.62 15.00 4.79
CA CYS A 84 -16.56 14.78 5.77
C CYS A 84 -16.57 15.86 6.86
N VAL A 85 -16.09 15.48 8.04
CA VAL A 85 -15.77 16.47 9.08
C VAL A 85 -14.72 17.44 8.55
N SER A 86 -14.89 18.73 8.86
CA SER A 86 -13.98 19.78 8.43
C SER A 86 -12.52 19.44 8.75
N GLY A 87 -11.64 19.61 7.75
CA GLY A 87 -10.22 19.33 7.85
C GLY A 87 -9.80 17.87 7.57
N LEU A 88 -10.74 16.92 7.51
CA LEU A 88 -10.40 15.53 7.22
C LEU A 88 -9.74 15.32 5.83
N PRO A 89 -10.21 15.95 4.73
CA PRO A 89 -9.55 15.87 3.45
C PRO A 89 -8.11 16.43 3.47
N HIS A 90 -7.90 17.54 4.20
CA HIS A 90 -6.57 18.12 4.37
C HIS A 90 -5.65 17.21 5.18
N LEU A 91 -6.16 16.56 6.22
CA LEU A 91 -5.39 15.58 6.99
C LEU A 91 -4.96 14.39 6.10
N GLU A 92 -5.86 13.87 5.26
CA GLU A 92 -5.50 12.83 4.30
C GLU A 92 -4.42 13.32 3.33
N LEU A 93 -4.51 14.55 2.82
CA LEU A 93 -3.50 15.14 1.95
C LEU A 93 -2.12 15.15 2.64
N CYS A 94 -2.02 15.63 3.87
CA CYS A 94 -0.77 15.63 4.64
C CYS A 94 -0.21 14.20 4.83
N LEU A 95 -1.06 13.23 5.15
CA LEU A 95 -0.64 11.85 5.33
C LEU A 95 -0.18 11.19 4.01
N ARG A 96 -0.84 11.51 2.90
CA ARG A 96 -0.44 11.00 1.57
C ARG A 96 0.87 11.64 1.10
N LEU A 97 1.08 12.90 1.43
CA LEU A 97 2.34 13.58 1.17
C LEU A 97 3.50 12.92 1.95
N ALA A 98 3.32 12.70 3.24
CA ALA A 98 4.29 11.97 4.07
C ALA A 98 4.55 10.56 3.52
N GLN A 99 3.51 9.83 3.09
CA GLN A 99 3.63 8.51 2.48
C GLN A 99 4.44 8.55 1.18
N ALA A 100 4.29 9.59 0.37
CA ALA A 100 5.06 9.77 -0.87
C ALA A 100 6.55 9.99 -0.55
N TYR A 101 6.88 10.88 0.39
CA TYR A 101 8.26 11.13 0.85
C TYR A 101 8.92 9.86 1.39
N ASP A 102 8.26 9.17 2.32
CA ASP A 102 8.77 7.93 2.92
C ASP A 102 9.03 6.84 1.87
N SER A 103 8.14 6.75 0.88
CA SER A 103 8.26 5.77 -0.19
C SER A 103 9.46 6.06 -1.09
N LEU A 104 9.68 7.34 -1.46
CA LEU A 104 10.84 7.75 -2.25
C LEU A 104 12.16 7.53 -1.49
N ASP A 105 12.16 7.86 -0.22
CA ASP A 105 13.34 7.67 0.62
C ASP A 105 13.69 6.19 0.77
N LEU A 106 12.67 5.35 0.94
CA LEU A 106 12.85 3.90 0.96
C LEU A 106 13.40 3.39 -0.38
N ILE A 107 12.91 3.88 -1.52
CA ILE A 107 13.41 3.51 -2.85
C ILE A 107 14.89 3.89 -2.98
N ARG A 108 15.26 5.11 -2.63
CA ARG A 108 16.66 5.60 -2.67
C ARG A 108 17.59 4.71 -1.83
N ARG A 109 17.19 4.41 -0.60
CA ARG A 109 17.96 3.53 0.31
C ARG A 109 18.10 2.12 -0.25
N LEU A 110 17.02 1.52 -0.74
CA LEU A 110 17.04 0.16 -1.30
C LEU A 110 17.90 0.09 -2.57
N HIS A 111 17.83 1.10 -3.44
CA HIS A 111 18.71 1.18 -4.62
C HIS A 111 20.17 1.32 -4.24
N GLY A 112 20.50 2.12 -3.23
CA GLY A 112 21.87 2.24 -2.73
C GLY A 112 22.44 0.89 -2.26
N VAL A 113 21.68 0.15 -1.45
CA VAL A 113 22.07 -1.19 -0.98
C VAL A 113 22.19 -2.17 -2.16
N TYR A 114 21.23 -2.14 -3.08
CA TYR A 114 21.23 -3.01 -4.27
C TYR A 114 22.49 -2.76 -5.13
N HIS A 115 22.86 -1.50 -5.35
CA HIS A 115 24.06 -1.13 -6.11
C HIS A 115 25.35 -1.61 -5.43
N VAL A 116 25.47 -1.45 -4.10
CA VAL A 116 26.62 -1.95 -3.33
C VAL A 116 26.72 -3.47 -3.42
N LEU A 117 25.61 -4.20 -3.35
CA LEU A 117 25.60 -5.65 -3.51
C LEU A 117 26.02 -6.08 -4.92
N LEU A 118 25.59 -5.36 -5.96
CA LEU A 118 26.00 -5.62 -7.35
C LEU A 118 27.50 -5.44 -7.54
N THR A 119 28.06 -4.34 -7.03
CA THR A 119 29.51 -4.06 -7.15
C THR A 119 30.35 -5.10 -6.41
N LYS A 120 29.97 -5.45 -5.19
CA LYS A 120 30.68 -6.50 -4.42
C LYS A 120 30.59 -7.87 -5.11
N ASN A 121 29.44 -8.21 -5.67
CA ASN A 121 29.26 -9.48 -6.37
C ASN A 121 30.12 -9.57 -7.63
N LYS A 122 30.33 -8.47 -8.36
CA LYS A 122 31.24 -8.41 -9.52
C LYS A 122 32.71 -8.67 -9.14
N VAL A 123 33.11 -8.23 -7.93
CA VAL A 123 34.52 -8.37 -7.46
C VAL A 123 34.78 -9.75 -6.84
N HIS A 124 33.78 -10.39 -6.24
CA HIS A 124 33.93 -11.64 -5.47
C HIS A 124 33.21 -12.83 -6.10
N VAL A 125 33.15 -12.94 -7.44
CA VAL A 125 32.56 -14.11 -8.10
C VAL A 125 33.45 -15.34 -7.87
N SER A 126 33.29 -15.95 -6.71
CA SER A 126 33.67 -17.34 -6.51
C SER A 126 32.58 -18.23 -7.10
N SER A 127 32.91 -19.13 -7.98
CA SER A 127 32.05 -19.96 -8.82
C SER A 127 31.25 -21.05 -8.06
N LEU A 128 30.95 -20.84 -6.77
CA LEU A 128 30.18 -21.80 -5.99
C LEU A 128 28.67 -21.59 -6.23
N GLN A 129 28.03 -22.57 -6.84
CA GLN A 129 26.61 -22.57 -7.20
C GLN A 129 25.66 -22.16 -6.05
N GLY A 130 25.97 -22.55 -4.81
CA GLY A 130 25.19 -22.17 -3.64
C GLY A 130 25.24 -20.66 -3.33
N THR A 131 26.36 -20.01 -3.56
CA THR A 131 26.53 -18.55 -3.38
C THR A 131 25.72 -17.79 -4.42
N MET A 132 25.73 -18.24 -5.67
CA MET A 132 24.95 -17.65 -6.76
C MET A 132 23.45 -17.72 -6.51
N THR A 133 22.93 -18.84 -5.98
CA THR A 133 21.51 -19.00 -5.66
C THR A 133 21.08 -18.05 -4.54
N ARG A 134 21.87 -17.92 -3.48
CA ARG A 134 21.62 -16.98 -2.37
C ARG A 134 21.60 -15.53 -2.85
N MET A 135 22.58 -15.14 -3.68
CA MET A 135 22.64 -13.79 -4.26
C MET A 135 21.43 -13.50 -5.14
N LYS A 136 21.02 -14.43 -6.00
CA LYS A 136 19.81 -14.29 -6.82
C LYS A 136 18.56 -14.08 -5.95
N SER A 137 18.42 -14.84 -4.87
CA SER A 137 17.32 -14.67 -3.92
C SER A 137 17.33 -13.28 -3.27
N LEU A 138 18.49 -12.79 -2.84
CA LEU A 138 18.64 -11.45 -2.27
C LEU A 138 18.24 -10.37 -3.29
N PHE A 139 18.74 -10.41 -4.52
CA PHE A 139 18.39 -9.46 -5.57
C PHE A 139 16.89 -9.47 -5.87
N THR A 140 16.27 -10.65 -5.96
CA THR A 140 14.81 -10.77 -6.14
C THR A 140 14.04 -10.13 -4.99
N ASN A 141 14.50 -10.30 -3.75
CA ASN A 141 13.87 -9.71 -2.58
C ASN A 141 14.01 -8.16 -2.57
N PHE A 142 15.18 -7.63 -2.96
CA PHE A 142 15.37 -6.18 -3.07
C PHE A 142 14.51 -5.59 -4.18
N SER A 143 14.50 -6.18 -5.37
CA SER A 143 13.63 -5.74 -6.47
C SER A 143 12.17 -5.74 -6.05
N PHE A 144 11.72 -6.79 -5.36
CA PHE A 144 10.35 -6.85 -4.85
C PHE A 144 10.03 -5.73 -3.87
N LYS A 145 10.95 -5.39 -2.95
CA LYS A 145 10.75 -4.28 -1.99
C LYS A 145 10.73 -2.93 -2.70
N ILE A 146 11.59 -2.73 -3.69
CA ILE A 146 11.61 -1.51 -4.52
C ILE A 146 10.28 -1.36 -5.26
N ASP A 147 9.79 -2.42 -5.91
CA ASP A 147 8.50 -2.43 -6.60
C ASP A 147 7.34 -2.10 -5.66
N GLN A 148 7.36 -2.62 -4.43
CA GLN A 148 6.35 -2.31 -3.41
C GLN A 148 6.37 -0.84 -3.00
N ALA A 149 7.56 -0.28 -2.78
CA ALA A 149 7.71 1.13 -2.43
C ALA A 149 7.28 2.03 -3.60
N ALA A 150 7.64 1.68 -4.83
CA ALA A 150 7.22 2.39 -6.02
C ALA A 150 5.69 2.35 -6.23
N ALA A 151 5.05 1.22 -5.93
CA ALA A 151 3.59 1.11 -5.98
C ALA A 151 2.91 2.02 -4.94
N LYS A 152 3.44 2.07 -3.70
CA LYS A 152 2.94 2.97 -2.66
C LYS A 152 3.08 4.43 -3.05
N TYR A 153 4.23 4.81 -3.64
CA TYR A 153 4.46 6.17 -4.13
C TYR A 153 3.46 6.57 -5.21
N ARG A 154 3.23 5.70 -6.21
CA ARG A 154 2.27 5.97 -7.28
C ARG A 154 0.84 6.11 -6.76
N GLU A 155 0.44 5.24 -5.81
CA GLU A 155 -0.86 5.33 -5.16
C GLU A 155 -1.02 6.64 -4.39
N ALA A 156 -0.03 7.04 -3.59
CA ALA A 156 -0.03 8.30 -2.88
C ALA A 156 -0.14 9.48 -3.86
N ARG A 157 0.59 9.46 -4.95
CA ARG A 157 0.58 10.51 -5.97
C ARG A 157 -0.77 10.66 -6.67
N ILE A 158 -1.40 9.56 -7.05
CA ILE A 158 -2.75 9.56 -7.63
C ILE A 158 -3.75 10.18 -6.62
N THR A 159 -3.64 9.78 -5.36
CA THR A 159 -4.52 10.29 -4.30
C THR A 159 -4.31 11.80 -4.07
N LEU A 160 -3.07 12.28 -4.06
CA LEU A 160 -2.74 13.71 -3.96
C LEU A 160 -3.36 14.51 -5.10
N THR A 161 -3.28 14.03 -6.34
CA THR A 161 -3.92 14.69 -7.49
C THR A 161 -5.45 14.77 -7.34
N CYS A 162 -6.07 13.75 -6.73
CA CYS A 162 -7.51 13.78 -6.45
C CYS A 162 -7.87 14.75 -5.32
N LEU A 163 -7.01 14.88 -4.30
CA LEU A 163 -7.27 15.73 -3.13
C LEU A 163 -7.02 17.22 -3.44
N ASP A 164 -6.03 17.52 -4.27
CA ASP A 164 -5.62 18.89 -4.63
C ASP A 164 -5.67 19.12 -6.16
N PRO A 165 -6.87 19.10 -6.78
CA PRO A 165 -7.01 19.31 -8.21
C PRO A 165 -6.65 20.74 -8.65
N ASN A 166 -6.72 21.73 -7.74
CA ASN A 166 -6.39 23.13 -7.97
C ASN A 166 -4.94 23.49 -7.68
N GLU A 167 -4.14 22.50 -7.30
CA GLU A 167 -2.69 22.64 -7.09
C GLU A 167 -2.30 23.68 -6.03
N GLN A 168 -3.14 23.86 -5.00
CA GLN A 168 -2.89 24.81 -3.92
C GLN A 168 -1.67 24.41 -3.06
N TYR A 169 -1.34 23.11 -3.05
CA TYR A 169 -0.23 22.53 -2.29
C TYR A 169 0.75 21.86 -3.26
N SER A 170 1.32 22.65 -4.20
CA SER A 170 2.11 22.14 -5.33
C SER A 170 3.48 21.55 -4.96
N ASP A 171 3.94 21.69 -3.72
CA ASP A 171 5.27 21.23 -3.26
C ASP A 171 5.53 19.73 -3.48
N TRP A 172 4.46 18.92 -3.61
CA TRP A 172 4.57 17.49 -3.88
C TRP A 172 4.90 17.14 -5.33
N LYS A 173 4.85 18.11 -6.25
CA LYS A 173 5.20 17.90 -7.67
C LYS A 173 6.71 17.81 -7.91
N ASP A 174 7.48 18.46 -7.06
CA ASP A 174 8.94 18.49 -7.13
C ASP A 174 9.60 17.25 -6.50
N LEU A 175 8.79 16.29 -6.06
CA LEU A 175 9.20 14.96 -5.58
C LEU A 175 9.46 14.01 -6.74
#